data_9bf85d596c0f429eb4163b5957c8805e
#
_entry.id   9bf85d596c0f429eb4163b5957c8805e
#
_cell.length_a   1.000
_cell.length_b   1.000
_cell.length_c   1.000
_cell.angle_alpha   90.00
_cell.angle_beta   90.00
_cell.angle_gamma   90.00
#
_symmetry.space_group_name_H-M   'P 1'
#
loop_
_entity.id
_entity.type
_entity.pdbx_description
1 polymer ?
#
loop_
_entity_poly.entity_id
_entity_poly.type
_entity_poly.pdbx_seq_one_letter_code
_entity_poly.pdbx_strand_id
1 'polypeptide(L)'
;MKNTRFLLSAAAAVTAAAILLSGCSTPEKTMSESSQPQAPSYRYEHELNVIDDNYRNYYQVFVYSFCDSNGDGIGDLAGVTSRLDYIQDMGFNGIWLSPIMPSDSYHKYSVKDYYAIDEQYGTMQDFEELAAECEKRGIKLLIDLVMNHSSNEHEWFKHASKSLRSDPCGAAKDKPCLNDNICPVHDKYIDYYYFTDEKPVGTNSWYRIGSNRWYQAVFSEQMPELNLDNSAVRSEFEKIADFWLEKGAGGFRLDAVKEYFSGNPEKNIEVLNQFMKHCKTVDPKCYVVGEVWESFTNYTKYYSSGIDSVFGFTMAQESGKIAKTINGKGADNSVKSFAQAMVTVEQKLASYSDTAIDAPFIGNHDTNRGAGILGYNETKIKAAAGLLLTMSGSPFVYYGDEIGLSGSGRDENKRAPMIWDSEGTGLTYGPPDMERQENRFADVQTQLADENSILNYYKRALRIRNENPCIARGTTEVLTVPGQDIAAVRRTFDGDSIVIVYNYSDESKEITELDGLSEMQIRGYLTVDSAEEVLLDGGLTMPAYSIAFITGK
;
A
#
# COMPACT_ATOMS: atom_id res chain seq x y z
N MET A 1 -30.85 58.48 26.79
CA MET A 1 -31.35 58.50 28.19
C MET A 1 -30.57 57.41 28.91
N LYS A 2 -29.65 57.88 29.65
CA LYS A 2 -29.27 57.75 31.10
C LYS A 2 -28.94 56.30 31.49
N ASN A 3 -27.63 55.97 31.69
CA ASN A 3 -26.90 55.99 32.97
C ASN A 3 -27.19 54.72 33.82
N THR A 4 -26.28 53.95 34.47
CA THR A 4 -25.04 54.37 35.18
C THR A 4 -24.25 53.12 35.58
N ARG A 5 -22.92 53.29 35.67
CA ARG A 5 -21.88 52.46 36.29
C ARG A 5 -22.17 52.00 37.73
N PHE A 6 -21.59 50.91 38.21
CA PHE A 6 -20.78 50.96 39.44
C PHE A 6 -19.73 49.82 39.47
N LEU A 7 -18.48 50.20 39.65
CA LEU A 7 -17.31 49.44 40.12
C LEU A 7 -17.37 49.34 41.65
N LEU A 8 -16.88 48.25 42.20
CA LEU A 8 -16.15 48.30 43.49
C LEU A 8 -15.27 47.07 43.71
N SER A 9 -14.01 47.32 43.84
CA SER A 9 -12.92 46.46 44.31
C SER A 9 -12.87 46.44 45.83
N ALA A 10 -12.46 45.34 46.47
CA ALA A 10 -11.70 45.36 47.70
C ALA A 10 -10.93 44.06 47.93
N ALA A 11 -9.68 44.24 48.32
CA ALA A 11 -8.68 43.24 48.64
C ALA A 11 -8.53 43.03 50.17
N ALA A 12 -7.73 41.99 50.49
CA ALA A 12 -7.04 41.68 51.77
C ALA A 12 -7.88 40.94 52.85
N ALA A 13 -7.37 39.99 53.60
CA ALA A 13 -6.06 39.76 54.16
C ALA A 13 -5.91 38.34 54.74
N VAL A 14 -4.67 37.93 54.89
CA VAL A 14 -4.12 36.73 55.55
C VAL A 14 -4.47 36.64 57.05
N THR A 15 -4.79 35.42 57.54
CA THR A 15 -4.36 35.00 58.90
C THR A 15 -4.21 33.48 58.97
N ALA A 16 -3.04 33.06 59.41
CA ALA A 16 -2.68 31.69 59.76
C ALA A 16 -3.22 31.33 61.16
N ALA A 17 -3.75 30.12 61.31
CA ALA A 17 -3.88 29.50 62.64
C ALA A 17 -3.63 28.00 62.51
N ALA A 18 -2.53 27.54 63.09
CA ALA A 18 -2.24 26.13 63.28
C ALA A 18 -3.06 25.58 64.44
N ILE A 19 -3.75 24.49 64.22
CA ILE A 19 -4.29 23.62 65.28
C ILE A 19 -3.92 22.18 64.95
N LEU A 20 -3.05 21.63 65.81
CA LEU A 20 -2.77 20.20 65.93
C LEU A 20 -3.96 19.51 66.58
N LEU A 21 -4.48 18.47 65.96
CA LEU A 21 -5.16 17.39 66.67
C LEU A 21 -5.12 16.06 65.86
N SER A 22 -4.66 15.11 66.58
CA SER A 22 -4.48 13.68 66.36
C SER A 22 -5.52 12.92 65.61
N GLY A 23 -5.03 12.08 64.71
CA GLY A 23 -5.31 10.67 64.56
C GLY A 23 -6.74 10.18 64.24
N CYS A 24 -6.94 9.80 62.96
CA CYS A 24 -7.66 8.59 62.61
C CYS A 24 -7.24 8.16 61.20
N SER A 25 -6.52 7.06 61.13
CA SER A 25 -6.10 6.41 59.89
C SER A 25 -7.30 5.76 59.20
N THR A 26 -7.72 6.35 58.11
CA THR A 26 -8.51 5.63 57.09
C THR A 26 -7.52 5.18 56.01
N PRO A 27 -7.62 3.95 55.47
CA PRO A 27 -6.72 3.50 54.44
C PRO A 27 -6.99 4.29 53.14
N GLU A 28 -5.97 5.00 52.66
CA GLU A 28 -5.96 5.48 51.30
C GLU A 28 -6.17 4.31 50.36
N LYS A 29 -7.28 4.31 49.63
CA LYS A 29 -7.40 3.58 48.40
C LYS A 29 -6.40 4.17 47.44
N THR A 30 -5.26 3.51 47.29
CA THR A 30 -4.42 3.64 46.10
C THR A 30 -5.31 3.40 44.89
N MET A 31 -5.60 4.44 44.15
CA MET A 31 -6.11 4.30 42.78
C MET A 31 -5.09 3.44 42.03
N SER A 32 -5.45 2.22 41.70
CA SER A 32 -4.69 1.40 40.79
C SER A 32 -4.47 2.20 39.52
N GLU A 33 -3.22 2.39 39.16
CA GLU A 33 -2.85 2.76 37.79
C GLU A 33 -3.70 1.91 36.86
N SER A 34 -4.45 2.56 35.98
CA SER A 34 -5.14 1.89 34.89
C SER A 34 -4.08 1.17 34.10
N SER A 35 -4.00 -0.13 34.23
CA SER A 35 -3.19 -0.97 33.38
C SER A 35 -3.69 -0.73 31.95
N GLN A 36 -2.88 -0.02 31.13
CA GLN A 36 -3.05 -0.10 29.69
C GLN A 36 -3.09 -1.59 29.33
N PRO A 37 -3.95 -2.00 28.40
CA PRO A 37 -3.95 -3.37 27.94
C PRO A 37 -2.54 -3.71 27.51
N GLN A 38 -1.93 -4.66 28.20
CA GLN A 38 -0.60 -5.15 27.85
C GLN A 38 -0.75 -5.80 26.47
N ALA A 39 0.07 -5.37 25.50
CA ALA A 39 0.09 -6.03 24.20
C ALA A 39 0.29 -7.53 24.39
N PRO A 40 -0.40 -8.39 23.61
CA PRO A 40 -0.33 -9.82 23.78
C PRO A 40 1.13 -10.29 23.74
N SER A 41 1.57 -10.98 24.77
CA SER A 41 2.91 -11.55 24.82
C SER A 41 2.92 -12.79 23.92
N TYR A 42 3.65 -12.73 22.82
CA TYR A 42 3.87 -13.91 21.97
C TYR A 42 4.88 -14.84 22.65
N ARG A 43 4.59 -16.14 22.60
CA ARG A 43 5.41 -17.15 23.27
C ARG A 43 6.83 -17.27 22.69
N TYR A 44 7.03 -16.84 21.44
CA TYR A 44 8.29 -16.90 20.70
C TYR A 44 8.62 -15.53 20.06
N GLU A 45 8.79 -14.51 20.89
CA GLU A 45 9.29 -13.21 20.41
C GLU A 45 10.82 -13.20 20.35
N HIS A 46 11.35 -12.65 19.28
CA HIS A 46 12.77 -12.45 19.08
C HIS A 46 13.06 -10.97 18.78
N GLU A 47 14.33 -10.63 18.74
CA GLU A 47 14.73 -9.28 18.32
C GLU A 47 14.35 -9.03 16.86
N LEU A 48 13.91 -7.81 16.57
CA LEU A 48 13.65 -7.38 15.21
C LEU A 48 14.97 -7.31 14.44
N ASN A 49 14.97 -7.79 13.21
CA ASN A 49 16.09 -7.74 12.28
C ASN A 49 15.64 -7.07 10.98
N VAL A 50 15.31 -5.78 11.07
CA VAL A 50 14.88 -4.97 9.93
C VAL A 50 16.11 -4.43 9.22
N ILE A 51 16.32 -4.87 7.98
CA ILE A 51 17.41 -4.40 7.14
C ILE A 51 16.93 -3.16 6.36
N ASP A 52 17.75 -2.11 6.34
CA ASP A 52 17.45 -0.89 5.57
C ASP A 52 17.78 -1.08 4.08
N ASP A 53 16.90 -1.76 3.39
CA ASP A 53 16.95 -1.99 1.94
C ASP A 53 15.56 -1.79 1.29
N ASN A 54 15.37 -2.32 0.09
CA ASN A 54 14.11 -2.19 -0.64
C ASN A 54 13.10 -3.32 -0.33
N TYR A 55 13.45 -4.29 0.52
CA TYR A 55 12.49 -5.30 1.00
C TYR A 55 11.73 -4.75 2.20
N ARG A 56 10.49 -4.34 1.98
CA ARG A 56 9.62 -3.70 2.98
C ARG A 56 8.27 -4.43 3.07
N ASN A 57 7.57 -4.22 4.16
CA ASN A 57 6.16 -4.54 4.29
C ASN A 57 5.38 -3.25 4.06
N TYR A 58 4.77 -3.10 2.90
CA TYR A 58 4.07 -1.88 2.53
C TYR A 58 2.64 -1.87 3.00
N TYR A 59 2.20 -0.74 3.53
CA TYR A 59 0.82 -0.42 3.85
C TYR A 59 0.30 0.60 2.85
N GLN A 60 -0.68 0.21 2.04
CA GLN A 60 -1.30 1.11 1.07
C GLN A 60 -2.36 1.95 1.76
N VAL A 61 -2.23 3.27 1.69
CA VAL A 61 -3.14 4.26 2.26
C VAL A 61 -3.88 5.00 1.15
N PHE A 62 -5.20 4.88 1.13
CA PHE A 62 -6.07 5.75 0.35
C PHE A 62 -6.44 6.95 1.22
N VAL A 63 -5.70 8.07 1.07
CA VAL A 63 -5.71 9.22 1.98
C VAL A 63 -7.12 9.73 2.24
N TYR A 64 -7.96 9.87 1.19
CA TYR A 64 -9.33 10.38 1.27
C TYR A 64 -10.19 9.70 2.34
N SER A 65 -9.95 8.41 2.59
CA SER A 65 -10.78 7.58 3.46
C SER A 65 -10.03 7.05 4.70
N PHE A 66 -8.81 7.51 4.94
CA PHE A 66 -7.96 6.91 5.98
C PHE A 66 -8.16 7.53 7.35
N CYS A 67 -7.88 8.82 7.51
CA CYS A 67 -8.05 9.52 8.79
C CYS A 67 -8.25 11.02 8.55
N ASP A 68 -9.38 11.54 9.05
CA ASP A 68 -9.71 12.97 9.06
C ASP A 68 -9.12 13.62 10.32
N SER A 69 -8.20 14.56 10.17
CA SER A 69 -7.58 15.25 11.29
C SER A 69 -8.22 16.60 11.60
N ASN A 70 -8.91 17.20 10.64
CA ASN A 70 -9.43 18.57 10.71
C ASN A 70 -10.96 18.65 10.90
N GLY A 71 -11.70 17.53 10.74
CA GLY A 71 -13.13 17.43 10.95
C GLY A 71 -13.99 17.80 9.74
N ASP A 72 -13.42 17.83 8.55
CA ASP A 72 -14.16 18.14 7.31
C ASP A 72 -14.79 16.90 6.63
N GLY A 73 -14.50 15.72 7.14
CA GLY A 73 -15.00 14.44 6.65
C GLY A 73 -14.15 13.81 5.55
N ILE A 74 -13.01 14.40 5.22
CA ILE A 74 -12.06 13.89 4.23
C ILE A 74 -10.74 13.57 4.96
N GLY A 75 -10.13 12.45 4.65
CA GLY A 75 -8.81 12.10 5.19
C GLY A 75 -7.72 12.98 4.61
N ASP A 76 -6.69 13.26 5.41
CA ASP A 76 -5.63 14.21 5.08
C ASP A 76 -4.24 13.70 5.51
N LEU A 77 -3.17 14.40 5.10
CA LEU A 77 -1.78 14.01 5.39
C LEU A 77 -1.45 14.10 6.88
N ALA A 78 -2.02 15.06 7.62
CA ALA A 78 -1.85 15.16 9.06
C ALA A 78 -2.56 13.99 9.77
N GLY A 79 -3.71 13.54 9.25
CA GLY A 79 -4.38 12.31 9.67
C GLY A 79 -3.50 11.07 9.46
N VAL A 80 -2.83 10.95 8.32
CA VAL A 80 -1.86 9.87 8.09
C VAL A 80 -0.71 9.95 9.09
N THR A 81 -0.13 11.15 9.29
CA THR A 81 0.95 11.39 10.26
C THR A 81 0.54 10.97 11.68
N SER A 82 -0.69 11.28 12.08
CA SER A 82 -1.23 10.91 13.41
C SER A 82 -1.35 9.39 13.64
N ARG A 83 -1.32 8.59 12.58
CA ARG A 83 -1.46 7.12 12.62
C ARG A 83 -0.15 6.37 12.35
N LEU A 84 0.98 7.06 12.25
CA LEU A 84 2.27 6.42 12.00
C LEU A 84 2.70 5.45 13.10
N ASP A 85 2.38 5.74 14.36
CA ASP A 85 2.67 4.82 15.46
C ASP A 85 1.90 3.51 15.32
N TYR A 86 0.61 3.58 14.92
CA TYR A 86 -0.18 2.38 14.60
C TYR A 86 0.47 1.58 13.47
N ILE A 87 0.84 2.24 12.37
CA ILE A 87 1.43 1.58 11.20
C ILE A 87 2.76 0.90 11.58
N GLN A 88 3.60 1.58 12.36
CA GLN A 88 4.86 1.02 12.86
C GLN A 88 4.63 -0.15 13.82
N ASP A 89 3.71 -0.01 14.78
CA ASP A 89 3.39 -1.04 15.77
C ASP A 89 2.78 -2.31 15.15
N MET A 90 2.10 -2.16 14.03
CA MET A 90 1.64 -3.31 13.23
C MET A 90 2.81 -4.07 12.59
N GLY A 91 3.96 -3.44 12.39
CA GLY A 91 5.15 -4.03 11.76
C GLY A 91 5.34 -3.64 10.30
N PHE A 92 4.60 -2.65 9.79
CA PHE A 92 4.84 -2.07 8.47
C PHE A 92 6.05 -1.13 8.52
N ASN A 93 6.86 -1.18 7.50
CA ASN A 93 8.05 -0.33 7.34
C ASN A 93 8.14 0.33 5.95
N GLY A 94 7.02 0.35 5.25
CA GLY A 94 6.77 1.09 4.02
C GLY A 94 5.33 1.56 3.94
N ILE A 95 5.09 2.73 3.37
CA ILE A 95 3.77 3.28 3.08
C ILE A 95 3.71 3.60 1.59
N TRP A 96 2.59 3.27 0.95
CA TRP A 96 2.23 3.78 -0.36
C TRP A 96 0.98 4.65 -0.23
N LEU A 97 1.11 5.94 -0.50
CA LEU A 97 -0.01 6.86 -0.62
C LEU A 97 -0.59 6.77 -2.04
N SER A 98 -1.90 6.53 -2.17
CA SER A 98 -2.63 6.82 -3.42
C SER A 98 -2.45 8.29 -3.80
N PRO A 99 -2.75 8.72 -5.04
CA PRO A 99 -2.38 10.06 -5.52
C PRO A 99 -2.78 11.19 -4.57
N ILE A 100 -1.87 12.14 -4.35
CA ILE A 100 -2.01 13.27 -3.41
C ILE A 100 -1.98 14.63 -4.09
N MET A 101 -1.78 14.67 -5.41
CA MET A 101 -1.73 15.89 -6.21
C MET A 101 -3.12 16.46 -6.46
N PRO A 102 -3.25 17.78 -6.75
CA PRO A 102 -4.51 18.44 -7.06
C PRO A 102 -5.30 17.74 -8.17
N SER A 103 -6.58 17.49 -7.92
CA SER A 103 -7.47 16.80 -8.85
C SER A 103 -8.93 17.16 -8.59
N ASP A 104 -9.77 17.12 -9.63
CA ASP A 104 -11.22 17.28 -9.47
C ASP A 104 -11.92 15.98 -9.06
N SER A 105 -11.22 14.83 -9.19
CA SER A 105 -11.75 13.54 -8.76
C SER A 105 -11.37 13.24 -7.30
N TYR A 106 -12.27 12.57 -6.56
CA TYR A 106 -11.97 12.13 -5.19
C TYR A 106 -10.79 11.17 -5.12
N HIS A 107 -10.56 10.38 -6.17
CA HIS A 107 -9.47 9.39 -6.24
C HIS A 107 -8.12 9.98 -6.64
N LYS A 108 -8.09 11.24 -7.10
CA LYS A 108 -6.89 12.03 -7.44
C LYS A 108 -6.06 11.53 -8.63
N TYR A 109 -6.50 10.52 -9.39
CA TYR A 109 -5.77 10.06 -10.59
C TYR A 109 -5.82 11.05 -11.77
N SER A 110 -6.74 12.03 -11.79
CA SER A 110 -6.77 13.12 -12.77
C SER A 110 -5.91 14.30 -12.30
N VAL A 111 -4.59 14.22 -12.47
CA VAL A 111 -3.62 15.17 -11.91
C VAL A 111 -3.67 16.50 -12.65
N LYS A 112 -3.86 17.60 -11.89
CA LYS A 112 -3.90 18.99 -12.40
C LYS A 112 -2.58 19.74 -12.22
N ASP A 113 -1.77 19.32 -11.24
CA ASP A 113 -0.45 19.87 -10.96
C ASP A 113 0.40 18.81 -10.28
N TYR A 114 1.54 18.45 -10.89
CA TYR A 114 2.43 17.41 -10.36
C TYR A 114 3.36 17.91 -9.24
N TYR A 115 3.37 19.22 -8.95
CA TYR A 115 4.28 19.84 -7.98
C TYR A 115 3.58 20.37 -6.72
N ALA A 116 2.30 20.02 -6.53
CA ALA A 116 1.48 20.51 -5.43
C ALA A 116 0.77 19.35 -4.70
N ILE A 117 0.34 19.64 -3.47
CA ILE A 117 -0.57 18.80 -2.70
C ILE A 117 -2.00 19.31 -2.95
N ASP A 118 -2.97 18.40 -3.07
CA ASP A 118 -4.38 18.73 -3.13
C ASP A 118 -4.81 19.43 -1.83
N GLU A 119 -5.54 20.55 -1.95
CA GLU A 119 -5.96 21.37 -0.81
C GLU A 119 -6.81 20.60 0.22
N GLN A 120 -7.53 19.55 -0.21
CA GLN A 120 -8.26 18.67 0.69
C GLN A 120 -7.35 17.79 1.56
N TYR A 121 -6.10 17.57 1.12
CA TYR A 121 -5.14 16.72 1.81
C TYR A 121 -4.12 17.50 2.65
N GLY A 122 -4.14 18.83 2.55
CA GLY A 122 -3.25 19.72 3.30
C GLY A 122 -2.28 20.50 2.40
N THR A 123 -1.09 20.70 2.90
CA THR A 123 -0.04 21.53 2.28
C THR A 123 1.22 20.72 1.97
N MET A 124 2.16 21.31 1.23
CA MET A 124 3.49 20.74 1.04
C MET A 124 4.25 20.57 2.37
N GLN A 125 4.01 21.45 3.34
CA GLN A 125 4.61 21.32 4.67
C GLN A 125 4.10 20.08 5.40
N ASP A 126 2.81 19.74 5.29
CA ASP A 126 2.23 18.52 5.89
C ASP A 126 2.83 17.26 5.25
N PHE A 127 3.14 17.31 3.95
CA PHE A 127 3.85 16.21 3.27
C PHE A 127 5.30 16.07 3.76
N GLU A 128 6.03 17.18 3.85
CA GLU A 128 7.41 17.18 4.35
C GLU A 128 7.48 16.71 5.82
N GLU A 129 6.48 17.05 6.63
CA GLU A 129 6.36 16.56 8.01
C GLU A 129 6.09 15.05 8.05
N LEU A 130 5.14 14.57 7.24
CA LEU A 130 4.88 13.13 7.10
C LEU A 130 6.13 12.37 6.65
N ALA A 131 6.85 12.88 5.65
CA ALA A 131 8.07 12.25 5.15
C ALA A 131 9.16 12.18 6.23
N ALA A 132 9.38 13.27 6.97
CA ALA A 132 10.34 13.32 8.07
C ALA A 132 9.96 12.38 9.23
N GLU A 133 8.69 12.28 9.58
CA GLU A 133 8.19 11.36 10.61
C GLU A 133 8.28 9.89 10.17
N CYS A 134 8.09 9.61 8.87
CA CYS A 134 8.34 8.28 8.28
C CYS A 134 9.83 7.92 8.38
N GLU A 135 10.72 8.83 7.99
CA GLU A 135 12.18 8.61 8.04
C GLU A 135 12.65 8.28 9.46
N LYS A 136 12.20 9.04 10.47
CA LYS A 136 12.52 8.79 11.90
C LYS A 136 12.12 7.38 12.35
N ARG A 137 11.06 6.83 11.79
CA ARG A 137 10.55 5.48 12.12
C ARG A 137 11.13 4.38 11.21
N GLY A 138 12.00 4.73 10.26
CA GLY A 138 12.51 3.79 9.26
C GLY A 138 11.44 3.32 8.26
N ILE A 139 10.37 4.08 8.09
CA ILE A 139 9.29 3.81 7.14
C ILE A 139 9.63 4.46 5.80
N LYS A 140 9.63 3.70 4.71
CA LYS A 140 9.82 4.22 3.35
C LYS A 140 8.49 4.72 2.79
N LEU A 141 8.42 6.00 2.42
CA LEU A 141 7.22 6.65 1.91
C LEU A 141 7.22 6.64 0.38
N LEU A 142 6.25 5.96 -0.24
CA LEU A 142 6.02 5.99 -1.69
C LEU A 142 4.83 6.87 -2.01
N ILE A 143 4.95 7.64 -3.08
CA ILE A 143 3.83 8.38 -3.66
C ILE A 143 3.41 7.75 -4.99
N ASP A 144 2.13 7.88 -5.32
CA ASP A 144 1.59 7.44 -6.61
C ASP A 144 1.92 8.48 -7.68
N LEU A 145 2.57 8.07 -8.76
CA LEU A 145 2.96 8.92 -9.88
C LEU A 145 2.24 8.51 -11.16
N VAL A 146 1.32 9.35 -11.60
CA VAL A 146 0.49 9.11 -12.78
C VAL A 146 1.21 9.65 -14.01
N MET A 147 1.96 8.78 -14.71
CA MET A 147 2.73 9.17 -15.90
C MET A 147 1.98 8.94 -17.22
N ASN A 148 0.91 8.13 -17.20
CA ASN A 148 0.18 7.75 -18.41
C ASN A 148 -0.67 8.91 -18.95
N HIS A 149 -1.29 9.68 -18.10
CA HIS A 149 -2.24 10.75 -18.43
C HIS A 149 -2.17 11.88 -17.42
N SER A 150 -2.73 13.02 -17.77
CA SER A 150 -2.99 14.14 -16.85
C SER A 150 -4.49 14.41 -16.77
N SER A 151 -4.90 15.39 -15.95
CA SER A 151 -6.25 15.97 -16.06
C SER A 151 -6.37 16.80 -17.36
N ASN A 152 -7.56 16.84 -17.94
CA ASN A 152 -7.90 17.82 -18.98
C ASN A 152 -7.89 19.28 -18.46
N GLU A 153 -7.88 19.47 -17.13
CA GLU A 153 -7.68 20.76 -16.45
C GLU A 153 -6.21 21.04 -16.12
N HIS A 154 -5.27 20.14 -16.44
CA HIS A 154 -3.84 20.40 -16.32
C HIS A 154 -3.41 21.54 -17.26
N GLU A 155 -2.54 22.43 -16.79
CA GLU A 155 -2.12 23.60 -17.59
C GLU A 155 -1.52 23.22 -18.96
N TRP A 156 -0.82 22.09 -19.06
CA TRP A 156 -0.30 21.61 -20.35
C TRP A 156 -1.43 21.31 -21.34
N PHE A 157 -2.49 20.61 -20.91
CA PHE A 157 -3.61 20.28 -21.78
C PHE A 157 -4.47 21.49 -22.12
N LYS A 158 -4.75 22.36 -21.14
CA LYS A 158 -5.49 23.63 -21.35
C LYS A 158 -4.78 24.52 -22.35
N HIS A 159 -3.46 24.63 -22.23
CA HIS A 159 -2.64 25.43 -23.14
C HIS A 159 -2.67 24.84 -24.55
N ALA A 160 -2.38 23.53 -24.72
CA ALA A 160 -2.49 22.82 -25.98
C ALA A 160 -3.87 22.97 -26.64
N SER A 161 -4.92 22.74 -25.85
CA SER A 161 -6.32 22.86 -26.27
C SER A 161 -6.67 24.27 -26.77
N LYS A 162 -6.20 25.31 -26.09
CA LYS A 162 -6.39 26.70 -26.49
C LYS A 162 -5.64 27.01 -27.80
N SER A 163 -4.39 26.56 -27.91
CA SER A 163 -3.57 26.76 -29.10
C SER A 163 -4.15 26.07 -30.33
N LEU A 164 -4.63 24.83 -30.19
CA LEU A 164 -5.27 24.09 -31.28
C LEU A 164 -6.56 24.75 -31.80
N ARG A 165 -7.22 25.58 -31.00
CA ARG A 165 -8.42 26.33 -31.38
C ARG A 165 -8.11 27.75 -31.88
N SER A 166 -6.86 28.19 -31.84
CA SER A 166 -6.39 29.48 -32.27
C SER A 166 -5.90 29.44 -33.71
N ASP A 167 -5.88 30.60 -34.38
CA ASP A 167 -5.27 30.74 -35.68
C ASP A 167 -3.73 30.72 -35.58
N PRO A 168 -3.01 30.23 -36.60
CA PRO A 168 -1.56 30.34 -36.67
C PRO A 168 -1.12 31.82 -36.59
N CYS A 169 -0.09 32.11 -35.81
CA CYS A 169 0.41 33.47 -35.62
C CYS A 169 1.09 34.08 -36.83
N GLY A 170 1.25 33.32 -37.92
CA GLY A 170 1.89 33.79 -39.16
C GLY A 170 3.43 33.73 -39.17
N ALA A 171 4.08 33.47 -38.03
CA ALA A 171 5.51 33.23 -37.98
C ALA A 171 5.85 31.78 -38.35
N ALA A 172 7.00 31.57 -38.95
CA ALA A 172 7.53 30.22 -39.20
C ALA A 172 7.92 29.54 -37.87
N LYS A 173 7.89 28.18 -37.80
CA LYS A 173 8.13 27.38 -36.59
C LYS A 173 9.48 27.68 -35.90
N ASP A 174 10.49 28.09 -36.67
CA ASP A 174 11.84 28.46 -36.22
C ASP A 174 11.99 29.90 -35.75
N LYS A 175 10.91 30.69 -35.80
CA LYS A 175 10.88 32.10 -35.39
C LYS A 175 10.06 32.26 -34.10
N PRO A 176 10.31 33.32 -33.32
CA PRO A 176 9.46 33.61 -32.14
C PRO A 176 7.98 33.68 -32.48
N CYS A 177 7.15 33.12 -31.62
CA CYS A 177 5.71 33.20 -31.75
C CYS A 177 5.24 34.66 -31.61
N LEU A 178 4.32 35.11 -32.48
CA LEU A 178 3.74 36.44 -32.42
C LEU A 178 2.48 36.50 -31.53
N ASN A 179 2.11 35.39 -30.86
CA ASN A 179 0.92 35.27 -30.04
C ASN A 179 1.21 34.51 -28.72
N ASP A 180 2.22 34.97 -28.00
CA ASP A 180 2.61 34.47 -26.67
C ASP A 180 2.65 32.91 -26.55
N ASN A 181 3.09 32.25 -27.60
CA ASN A 181 3.11 30.78 -27.77
C ASN A 181 1.71 30.11 -27.77
N ILE A 182 0.61 30.88 -27.82
CA ILE A 182 -0.75 30.36 -27.98
C ILE A 182 -1.06 30.25 -29.46
N CYS A 183 -0.49 29.30 -30.13
CA CYS A 183 -0.81 29.03 -31.54
C CYS A 183 -0.42 27.57 -31.91
N PRO A 184 -1.08 26.99 -32.95
CA PRO A 184 -0.89 25.59 -33.31
C PRO A 184 0.49 25.28 -33.88
N VAL A 185 1.33 26.28 -34.14
CA VAL A 185 2.69 26.12 -34.73
C VAL A 185 3.78 26.11 -33.66
N HIS A 186 3.61 26.90 -32.57
CA HIS A 186 4.71 27.17 -31.61
C HIS A 186 4.46 26.60 -30.21
N ASP A 187 3.25 26.13 -29.91
CA ASP A 187 2.93 25.62 -28.58
C ASP A 187 3.53 24.23 -28.39
N LYS A 188 4.52 24.13 -27.50
CA LYS A 188 5.19 22.87 -27.16
C LYS A 188 4.25 21.83 -26.57
N TYR A 189 3.19 22.26 -25.88
CA TYR A 189 2.28 21.37 -25.20
C TYR A 189 1.35 20.60 -26.14
N ILE A 190 1.24 21.00 -27.40
CA ILE A 190 0.54 20.20 -28.43
C ILE A 190 1.23 18.85 -28.61
N ASP A 191 2.57 18.82 -28.59
CA ASP A 191 3.35 17.61 -28.73
C ASP A 191 3.39 16.76 -27.43
N TYR A 192 2.80 17.26 -26.32
CA TYR A 192 2.71 16.53 -25.04
C TYR A 192 1.56 15.52 -25.00
N TYR A 193 0.63 15.60 -25.93
CA TYR A 193 -0.56 14.75 -26.01
C TYR A 193 -0.73 14.21 -27.43
N TYR A 194 -1.60 13.21 -27.58
CA TYR A 194 -1.96 12.67 -28.88
C TYR A 194 -3.20 13.37 -29.42
N PHE A 195 -3.04 14.13 -30.51
CA PHE A 195 -4.14 14.79 -31.23
C PHE A 195 -4.24 14.31 -32.67
N THR A 196 -5.47 14.30 -33.22
CA THR A 196 -5.74 13.98 -34.63
C THR A 196 -6.88 14.80 -35.18
N ASP A 197 -6.88 15.07 -36.50
CA ASP A 197 -7.95 15.79 -37.19
C ASP A 197 -9.15 14.85 -37.53
N GLU A 198 -8.94 13.52 -37.51
CA GLU A 198 -9.98 12.53 -37.76
C GLU A 198 -10.06 11.53 -36.61
N LYS A 199 -11.29 11.22 -36.17
CA LYS A 199 -11.50 10.19 -35.14
C LYS A 199 -11.05 8.82 -35.64
N PRO A 200 -10.09 8.15 -34.99
CA PRO A 200 -9.70 6.81 -35.35
C PRO A 200 -10.87 5.82 -35.30
N VAL A 201 -11.03 5.02 -36.34
CA VAL A 201 -12.12 4.07 -36.46
C VAL A 201 -11.90 2.86 -35.53
N GLY A 202 -12.97 2.45 -34.84
CA GLY A 202 -12.96 1.23 -34.02
C GLY A 202 -12.42 1.42 -32.60
N THR A 203 -12.19 2.66 -32.14
CA THR A 203 -11.77 2.95 -30.76
C THR A 203 -12.74 3.89 -30.06
N ASN A 204 -12.99 3.67 -28.77
CA ASN A 204 -13.78 4.56 -27.93
C ASN A 204 -12.91 5.52 -27.12
N SER A 205 -11.58 5.45 -27.27
CA SER A 205 -10.59 6.19 -26.46
C SER A 205 -10.23 7.56 -27.05
N TRP A 206 -11.06 8.12 -27.94
CA TRP A 206 -10.82 9.40 -28.57
C TRP A 206 -12.01 10.34 -28.38
N TYR A 207 -11.72 11.48 -27.77
CA TYR A 207 -12.72 12.49 -27.42
C TYR A 207 -12.52 13.76 -28.22
N ARG A 208 -13.61 14.48 -28.44
CA ARG A 208 -13.62 15.65 -29.31
C ARG A 208 -13.11 16.89 -28.61
N ILE A 209 -12.25 17.65 -29.30
CA ILE A 209 -11.80 18.98 -28.88
C ILE A 209 -12.10 20.00 -29.98
N GLY A 210 -12.88 21.02 -29.68
CA GLY A 210 -13.33 21.99 -30.67
C GLY A 210 -14.21 21.37 -31.76
N SER A 211 -14.08 21.90 -33.02
CA SER A 211 -14.94 21.50 -34.13
C SER A 211 -14.45 20.26 -34.88
N ASN A 212 -13.12 20.09 -35.06
CA ASN A 212 -12.56 19.13 -36.00
C ASN A 212 -11.33 18.38 -35.48
N ARG A 213 -11.14 18.30 -34.16
CA ARG A 213 -9.98 17.60 -33.60
C ARG A 213 -10.39 16.64 -32.48
N TRP A 214 -9.54 15.65 -32.25
CA TRP A 214 -9.72 14.60 -31.28
C TRP A 214 -8.44 14.42 -30.48
N TYR A 215 -8.57 14.08 -29.20
CA TYR A 215 -7.46 13.69 -28.34
C TYR A 215 -7.68 12.30 -27.78
N GLN A 216 -6.59 11.59 -27.51
CA GLN A 216 -6.62 10.27 -26.91
C GLN A 216 -6.79 10.37 -25.39
N ALA A 217 -7.67 9.52 -24.83
CA ALA A 217 -7.86 9.33 -23.41
C ALA A 217 -8.45 7.94 -23.17
N VAL A 218 -7.62 7.01 -22.68
CA VAL A 218 -8.00 5.59 -22.56
C VAL A 218 -8.99 5.38 -21.42
N PHE A 219 -8.78 6.03 -20.27
CA PHE A 219 -9.59 5.82 -19.06
C PHE A 219 -10.87 6.64 -19.06
N SER A 220 -10.79 7.93 -19.33
CA SER A 220 -11.96 8.81 -19.40
C SER A 220 -11.65 10.07 -20.19
N GLU A 221 -12.70 10.78 -20.65
CA GLU A 221 -12.58 12.09 -21.30
C GLU A 221 -11.76 13.12 -20.48
N GLN A 222 -11.75 12.97 -19.15
CA GLN A 222 -11.03 13.89 -18.26
C GLN A 222 -9.54 13.53 -18.10
N MET A 223 -9.07 12.43 -18.69
CA MET A 223 -7.71 11.90 -18.53
C MET A 223 -6.98 11.79 -19.88
N PRO A 224 -6.61 12.91 -20.54
CA PRO A 224 -5.87 12.88 -21.81
C PRO A 224 -4.51 12.19 -21.64
N GLU A 225 -4.21 11.27 -22.57
CA GLU A 225 -2.97 10.52 -22.61
C GLU A 225 -1.77 11.41 -22.90
N LEU A 226 -0.72 11.26 -22.11
CA LEU A 226 0.56 11.93 -22.31
C LEU A 226 1.40 11.20 -23.36
N ASN A 227 1.99 11.96 -24.26
CA ASN A 227 2.85 11.44 -25.32
C ASN A 227 4.26 11.11 -24.80
N LEU A 228 4.43 9.90 -24.26
CA LEU A 228 5.73 9.44 -23.75
C LEU A 228 6.76 9.11 -24.87
N ASP A 229 6.41 9.15 -26.16
CA ASP A 229 7.40 9.18 -27.26
C ASP A 229 8.15 10.52 -27.28
N ASN A 230 7.55 11.59 -26.77
CA ASN A 230 8.18 12.90 -26.66
C ASN A 230 9.18 12.95 -25.50
N SER A 231 10.46 13.10 -25.79
CA SER A 231 11.50 13.19 -24.77
C SER A 231 11.33 14.37 -23.81
N ALA A 232 10.67 15.45 -24.22
CA ALA A 232 10.40 16.58 -23.33
C ALA A 232 9.38 16.18 -22.24
N VAL A 233 8.38 15.35 -22.56
CA VAL A 233 7.43 14.82 -21.57
C VAL A 233 8.18 13.92 -20.57
N ARG A 234 9.03 13.01 -21.06
CA ARG A 234 9.84 12.15 -20.17
C ARG A 234 10.74 12.98 -19.25
N SER A 235 11.38 14.04 -19.78
CA SER A 235 12.22 14.93 -18.97
C SER A 235 11.43 15.77 -17.96
N GLU A 236 10.13 16.07 -18.20
CA GLU A 236 9.30 16.66 -17.15
C GLU A 236 9.06 15.66 -16.00
N PHE A 237 8.83 14.37 -16.28
CA PHE A 237 8.68 13.36 -15.23
C PHE A 237 9.98 13.08 -14.47
N GLU A 238 11.14 13.21 -15.10
CA GLU A 238 12.43 13.20 -14.41
C GLU A 238 12.51 14.35 -13.38
N LYS A 239 12.11 15.57 -13.75
CA LYS A 239 12.10 16.72 -12.84
C LYS A 239 11.05 16.59 -11.73
N ILE A 240 9.90 16.00 -12.05
CA ILE A 240 8.85 15.70 -11.05
C ILE A 240 9.40 14.68 -10.03
N ALA A 241 10.11 13.66 -10.50
CA ALA A 241 10.76 12.70 -9.61
C ALA A 241 11.81 13.37 -8.71
N ASP A 242 12.68 14.22 -9.28
CA ASP A 242 13.67 14.99 -8.51
C ASP A 242 12.99 15.80 -7.40
N PHE A 243 11.93 16.53 -7.75
CA PHE A 243 11.19 17.36 -6.82
C PHE A 243 10.64 16.54 -5.62
N TRP A 244 9.97 15.42 -5.89
CA TRP A 244 9.38 14.63 -4.81
C TRP A 244 10.43 13.88 -3.97
N LEU A 245 11.52 13.41 -4.57
CA LEU A 245 12.65 12.83 -3.84
C LEU A 245 13.31 13.89 -2.93
N GLU A 246 13.48 15.13 -3.41
CA GLU A 246 13.98 16.26 -2.59
C GLU A 246 13.03 16.57 -1.43
N LYS A 247 11.73 16.40 -1.60
CA LYS A 247 10.70 16.58 -0.56
C LYS A 247 10.61 15.41 0.44
N GLY A 248 11.37 14.34 0.26
CA GLY A 248 11.47 13.21 1.17
C GLY A 248 10.67 11.97 0.77
N ALA A 249 10.12 11.91 -0.44
CA ALA A 249 9.60 10.65 -0.97
C ALA A 249 10.72 9.61 -1.09
N GLY A 250 10.49 8.38 -0.62
CA GLY A 250 11.43 7.26 -0.73
C GLY A 250 11.29 6.49 -2.03
N GLY A 251 10.39 6.90 -2.93
CA GLY A 251 10.16 6.28 -4.21
C GLY A 251 8.73 6.45 -4.74
N PHE A 252 8.38 5.64 -5.73
CA PHE A 252 7.15 5.83 -6.50
C PHE A 252 6.40 4.53 -6.74
N ARG A 253 5.07 4.61 -6.71
CA ARG A 253 4.20 3.66 -7.41
C ARG A 253 3.83 4.28 -8.76
N LEU A 254 4.07 3.57 -9.84
CA LEU A 254 3.75 4.02 -11.18
C LEU A 254 2.40 3.45 -11.63
N ASP A 255 1.49 4.38 -11.93
CA ASP A 255 0.14 4.06 -12.39
C ASP A 255 0.13 3.57 -13.84
N ALA A 256 -0.74 2.58 -14.12
CA ALA A 256 -1.14 2.13 -15.46
C ALA A 256 0.03 1.94 -16.47
N VAL A 257 1.14 1.38 -16.02
CA VAL A 257 2.38 1.27 -16.82
C VAL A 257 2.18 0.56 -18.17
N LYS A 258 1.25 -0.41 -18.23
CA LYS A 258 0.98 -1.13 -19.49
C LYS A 258 0.32 -0.24 -20.55
N GLU A 259 -0.28 0.87 -20.15
CA GLU A 259 -1.02 1.77 -21.02
C GLU A 259 -0.15 2.92 -21.57
N TYR A 260 1.10 3.09 -21.10
CA TYR A 260 2.03 4.12 -21.63
C TYR A 260 2.13 4.06 -23.16
N PHE A 261 2.12 2.85 -23.70
CA PHE A 261 1.92 2.54 -25.11
C PHE A 261 1.07 1.27 -25.18
N SER A 262 -0.24 1.41 -25.15
CA SER A 262 -1.19 0.28 -25.13
C SER A 262 -0.84 -0.77 -26.20
N GLY A 263 -0.60 -2.01 -25.75
CA GLY A 263 -0.23 -3.12 -26.63
C GLY A 263 1.23 -3.16 -27.10
N ASN A 264 2.12 -2.29 -26.59
CA ASN A 264 3.54 -2.27 -26.92
C ASN A 264 4.42 -2.34 -25.66
N PRO A 265 4.59 -3.52 -25.06
CA PRO A 265 5.36 -3.69 -23.84
C PRO A 265 6.86 -3.31 -23.99
N GLU A 266 7.43 -3.43 -25.19
CA GLU A 266 8.82 -3.07 -25.43
C GLU A 266 9.06 -1.57 -25.24
N LYS A 267 8.16 -0.72 -25.75
CA LYS A 267 8.21 0.74 -25.52
C LYS A 267 7.96 1.09 -24.05
N ASN A 268 7.03 0.43 -23.39
CA ASN A 268 6.77 0.62 -21.96
C ASN A 268 8.05 0.35 -21.14
N ILE A 269 8.72 -0.77 -21.42
CA ILE A 269 9.98 -1.16 -20.78
C ILE A 269 11.09 -0.13 -21.05
N GLU A 270 11.18 0.45 -22.28
CA GLU A 270 12.16 1.49 -22.61
C GLU A 270 11.94 2.75 -21.75
N VAL A 271 10.71 3.25 -21.64
CA VAL A 271 10.37 4.42 -20.81
C VAL A 271 10.69 4.14 -19.35
N LEU A 272 10.30 2.99 -18.84
CA LEU A 272 10.63 2.57 -17.47
C LEU A 272 12.13 2.54 -17.24
N ASN A 273 12.91 1.98 -18.16
CA ASN A 273 14.36 1.90 -18.04
C ASN A 273 15.00 3.29 -17.93
N GLN A 274 14.52 4.26 -18.73
CA GLN A 274 14.99 5.64 -18.65
C GLN A 274 14.66 6.24 -17.28
N PHE A 275 13.39 6.14 -16.85
CA PHE A 275 12.93 6.67 -15.57
C PHE A 275 13.66 6.05 -14.39
N MET A 276 13.83 4.72 -14.39
CA MET A 276 14.56 4.00 -13.34
C MET A 276 16.03 4.44 -13.24
N LYS A 277 16.72 4.57 -14.37
CA LYS A 277 18.11 5.07 -14.40
C LYS A 277 18.21 6.46 -13.78
N HIS A 278 17.26 7.34 -14.11
CA HIS A 278 17.22 8.68 -13.55
C HIS A 278 17.02 8.63 -12.02
N CYS A 279 15.97 7.98 -11.53
CA CYS A 279 15.69 7.86 -10.11
C CYS A 279 16.87 7.27 -9.31
N LYS A 280 17.48 6.19 -9.81
CA LYS A 280 18.66 5.57 -9.15
C LYS A 280 19.94 6.43 -9.20
N THR A 281 20.01 7.38 -10.11
CA THR A 281 21.11 8.37 -10.16
C THR A 281 20.92 9.44 -9.08
N VAL A 282 19.68 9.85 -8.83
CA VAL A 282 19.32 10.83 -7.80
C VAL A 282 19.40 10.21 -6.41
N ASP A 283 18.72 9.09 -6.22
CA ASP A 283 18.76 8.29 -4.99
C ASP A 283 18.88 6.80 -5.30
N PRO A 284 20.04 6.17 -5.05
CA PRO A 284 20.23 4.73 -5.24
C PRO A 284 19.27 3.86 -4.41
N LYS A 285 18.68 4.39 -3.31
CA LYS A 285 17.71 3.71 -2.46
C LYS A 285 16.26 3.96 -2.89
N CYS A 286 16.01 4.83 -3.88
CA CYS A 286 14.67 5.05 -4.42
C CYS A 286 14.06 3.72 -4.84
N TYR A 287 12.85 3.40 -4.34
CA TYR A 287 12.13 2.19 -4.69
C TYR A 287 10.98 2.51 -5.64
N VAL A 288 10.88 1.75 -6.71
CA VAL A 288 9.82 1.94 -7.70
C VAL A 288 9.05 0.64 -7.91
N VAL A 289 7.73 0.71 -7.76
CA VAL A 289 6.81 -0.38 -8.06
C VAL A 289 5.85 0.03 -9.17
N GLY A 290 5.71 -0.80 -10.21
CA GLY A 290 4.84 -0.53 -11.35
C GLY A 290 3.54 -1.33 -11.32
N GLU A 291 2.45 -0.68 -11.72
CA GLU A 291 1.21 -1.40 -12.00
C GLU A 291 1.17 -1.87 -13.44
N VAL A 292 1.27 -3.18 -13.62
CA VAL A 292 1.12 -3.86 -14.90
C VAL A 292 0.05 -4.93 -14.75
N TRP A 293 -1.21 -4.56 -14.91
CA TRP A 293 -2.35 -5.48 -14.76
C TRP A 293 -2.45 -6.40 -15.96
N GLU A 294 -1.66 -7.46 -15.93
CA GLU A 294 -1.49 -8.42 -17.00
C GLU A 294 -1.27 -9.85 -16.47
N SER A 295 -1.24 -10.81 -17.39
CA SER A 295 -0.87 -12.19 -17.07
C SER A 295 0.55 -12.30 -16.54
N PHE A 296 0.83 -13.36 -15.78
CA PHE A 296 2.16 -13.67 -15.23
C PHE A 296 3.29 -13.54 -16.26
N THR A 297 3.11 -14.15 -17.42
CA THR A 297 4.12 -14.11 -18.50
C THR A 297 4.35 -12.71 -19.03
N ASN A 298 3.36 -11.84 -18.98
CA ASN A 298 3.45 -10.49 -19.54
C ASN A 298 4.01 -9.49 -18.52
N TYR A 299 3.46 -9.43 -17.29
CA TYR A 299 3.95 -8.44 -16.32
C TYR A 299 5.39 -8.69 -15.90
N THR A 300 5.82 -9.96 -15.82
CA THR A 300 7.21 -10.27 -15.42
C THR A 300 8.27 -9.77 -16.41
N LYS A 301 7.92 -9.55 -17.68
CA LYS A 301 8.86 -8.97 -18.67
C LYS A 301 9.33 -7.57 -18.29
N TYR A 302 8.50 -6.82 -17.54
CA TYR A 302 8.80 -5.43 -17.18
C TYR A 302 9.99 -5.32 -16.22
N TYR A 303 10.36 -6.37 -15.52
CA TYR A 303 11.58 -6.40 -14.71
C TYR A 303 12.87 -6.21 -15.55
N SER A 304 12.84 -6.48 -16.86
CA SER A 304 13.96 -6.19 -17.76
C SER A 304 14.25 -4.68 -17.94
N SER A 305 13.34 -3.80 -17.48
CA SER A 305 13.57 -2.35 -17.42
C SER A 305 14.51 -1.94 -16.28
N GLY A 306 14.77 -2.83 -15.31
CA GLY A 306 15.47 -2.53 -14.07
C GLY A 306 14.56 -1.95 -12.97
N ILE A 307 13.23 -1.99 -13.14
CA ILE A 307 12.28 -1.65 -12.08
C ILE A 307 12.46 -2.56 -10.89
N ASP A 308 12.36 -2.02 -9.67
CA ASP A 308 12.53 -2.82 -8.44
C ASP A 308 11.42 -3.87 -8.31
N SER A 309 10.17 -3.45 -8.54
CA SER A 309 9.00 -4.33 -8.41
C SER A 309 7.91 -4.05 -9.43
N VAL A 310 7.11 -5.08 -9.69
CA VAL A 310 5.82 -5.00 -10.38
C VAL A 310 4.81 -5.75 -9.53
N PHE A 311 3.59 -5.22 -9.39
CA PHE A 311 2.55 -5.88 -8.59
C PHE A 311 2.25 -7.29 -9.06
N GLY A 312 2.30 -8.25 -8.13
CA GLY A 312 2.14 -9.68 -8.35
C GLY A 312 0.70 -10.12 -8.55
N PHE A 313 0.02 -9.70 -9.63
CA PHE A 313 -1.39 -10.01 -9.91
C PHE A 313 -1.70 -11.51 -9.93
N THR A 314 -0.71 -12.37 -10.16
CA THR A 314 -0.89 -13.83 -10.08
C THR A 314 -1.34 -14.30 -8.69
N MET A 315 -0.97 -13.58 -7.64
CA MET A 315 -1.33 -13.91 -6.25
C MET A 315 -2.64 -13.28 -5.80
N ALA A 316 -3.05 -12.19 -6.45
CA ALA A 316 -4.12 -11.29 -6.02
C ALA A 316 -5.51 -11.65 -6.54
N GLN A 317 -6.53 -11.06 -5.90
CA GLN A 317 -7.94 -11.13 -6.28
C GLN A 317 -8.56 -12.53 -6.09
N GLU A 318 -9.84 -12.68 -6.48
CA GLU A 318 -10.57 -13.96 -6.40
C GLU A 318 -9.94 -15.07 -7.26
N SER A 319 -9.35 -14.68 -8.38
CA SER A 319 -8.69 -15.60 -9.33
C SER A 319 -7.22 -15.87 -8.97
N GLY A 320 -6.68 -15.16 -7.99
CA GLY A 320 -5.29 -15.28 -7.58
C GLY A 320 -4.97 -16.54 -6.78
N LYS A 321 -3.69 -16.84 -6.70
CA LYS A 321 -3.21 -18.07 -6.06
C LYS A 321 -3.57 -18.15 -4.58
N ILE A 322 -3.49 -17.02 -3.84
CA ILE A 322 -3.84 -16.97 -2.42
C ILE A 322 -5.31 -17.35 -2.21
N ALA A 323 -6.24 -16.66 -2.88
CA ALA A 323 -7.67 -16.94 -2.73
C ALA A 323 -8.05 -18.36 -3.18
N LYS A 324 -7.45 -18.85 -4.27
CA LYS A 324 -7.64 -20.23 -4.74
C LYS A 324 -7.14 -21.27 -3.74
N THR A 325 -6.02 -21.02 -3.07
CA THR A 325 -5.49 -21.93 -2.03
C THR A 325 -6.44 -22.01 -0.84
N ILE A 326 -7.05 -20.88 -0.46
CA ILE A 326 -8.00 -20.83 0.68
C ILE A 326 -9.39 -21.36 0.33
N ASN A 327 -9.92 -21.03 -0.84
CA ASN A 327 -11.30 -21.31 -1.21
C ASN A 327 -11.45 -22.54 -2.14
N GLY A 328 -10.37 -22.92 -2.80
CA GLY A 328 -10.39 -23.96 -3.83
C GLY A 328 -10.31 -25.36 -3.26
N LYS A 329 -10.52 -26.33 -4.16
CA LYS A 329 -10.36 -27.76 -3.89
C LYS A 329 -9.47 -28.39 -4.97
N GLY A 330 -8.81 -29.50 -4.61
CA GLY A 330 -7.95 -30.25 -5.50
C GLY A 330 -6.50 -29.78 -5.52
N ALA A 331 -5.65 -30.57 -6.18
CA ALA A 331 -4.18 -30.40 -6.12
C ALA A 331 -3.69 -29.03 -6.59
N ASP A 332 -4.30 -28.47 -7.63
CA ASP A 332 -3.89 -27.16 -8.20
C ASP A 332 -4.21 -25.98 -7.28
N ASN A 333 -5.12 -26.16 -6.32
CA ASN A 333 -5.52 -25.14 -5.34
C ASN A 333 -5.03 -25.47 -3.93
N SER A 334 -4.12 -26.43 -3.78
CA SER A 334 -3.55 -26.81 -2.48
C SER A 334 -2.45 -25.85 -2.04
N VAL A 335 -2.12 -25.87 -0.74
CA VAL A 335 -0.97 -25.13 -0.20
C VAL A 335 0.36 -25.66 -0.78
N LYS A 336 0.43 -26.93 -1.15
CA LYS A 336 1.59 -27.49 -1.85
C LYS A 336 1.80 -26.84 -3.22
N SER A 337 0.71 -26.61 -3.96
CA SER A 337 0.75 -25.87 -5.22
C SER A 337 1.05 -24.38 -5.03
N PHE A 338 0.66 -23.78 -3.89
CA PHE A 338 1.06 -22.43 -3.52
C PHE A 338 2.59 -22.34 -3.28
N ALA A 339 3.17 -23.28 -2.51
CA ALA A 339 4.61 -23.35 -2.29
C ALA A 339 5.40 -23.47 -3.61
N GLN A 340 4.90 -24.28 -4.55
CA GLN A 340 5.51 -24.39 -5.87
C GLN A 340 5.37 -23.11 -6.72
N ALA A 341 4.28 -22.37 -6.56
CA ALA A 341 4.08 -21.07 -7.23
C ALA A 341 5.08 -20.02 -6.74
N MET A 342 5.44 -20.01 -5.44
CA MET A 342 6.48 -19.12 -4.91
C MET A 342 7.81 -19.33 -5.63
N VAL A 343 8.26 -20.58 -5.77
CA VAL A 343 9.50 -20.92 -6.50
C VAL A 343 9.41 -20.49 -7.96
N THR A 344 8.25 -20.72 -8.60
CA THR A 344 8.05 -20.36 -9.99
C THR A 344 8.15 -18.84 -10.21
N VAL A 345 7.59 -18.03 -9.29
CA VAL A 345 7.70 -16.57 -9.34
C VAL A 345 9.15 -16.14 -9.18
N GLU A 346 9.84 -16.60 -8.12
CA GLU A 346 11.24 -16.26 -7.86
C GLU A 346 12.14 -16.56 -9.07
N GLN A 347 12.06 -17.77 -9.61
CA GLN A 347 12.84 -18.18 -10.77
C GLN A 347 12.54 -17.33 -12.01
N LYS A 348 11.26 -16.97 -12.20
CA LYS A 348 10.86 -16.14 -13.34
C LYS A 348 11.39 -14.73 -13.22
N LEU A 349 11.30 -14.10 -12.04
CA LEU A 349 11.82 -12.77 -11.79
C LEU A 349 13.34 -12.75 -11.95
N ALA A 350 14.05 -13.69 -11.34
CA ALA A 350 15.50 -13.83 -11.47
C ALA A 350 15.96 -14.02 -12.93
N SER A 351 15.11 -14.56 -13.81
CA SER A 351 15.44 -14.68 -15.24
C SER A 351 15.47 -13.33 -15.98
N TYR A 352 14.94 -12.25 -15.38
CA TYR A 352 14.94 -10.90 -15.95
C TYR A 352 15.89 -9.94 -15.24
N SER A 353 16.01 -10.05 -13.91
CA SER A 353 16.84 -9.16 -13.09
C SER A 353 17.24 -9.84 -11.77
N ASP A 354 18.53 -9.76 -11.43
CA ASP A 354 19.05 -10.24 -10.14
C ASP A 354 18.62 -9.38 -8.95
N THR A 355 18.10 -8.18 -9.22
CA THR A 355 17.59 -7.23 -8.20
C THR A 355 16.07 -7.14 -8.16
N ALA A 356 15.38 -8.01 -8.89
CA ALA A 356 13.92 -8.06 -8.93
C ALA A 356 13.35 -8.43 -7.55
N ILE A 357 12.39 -7.65 -7.08
CA ILE A 357 11.67 -7.88 -5.83
C ILE A 357 10.19 -8.13 -6.18
N ASP A 358 9.63 -9.26 -5.76
CA ASP A 358 8.20 -9.51 -5.93
C ASP A 358 7.38 -8.54 -5.07
N ALA A 359 6.22 -8.10 -5.55
CA ALA A 359 5.30 -7.24 -4.84
C ALA A 359 3.91 -7.92 -4.71
N PRO A 360 3.79 -8.98 -3.89
CA PRO A 360 2.54 -9.69 -3.74
C PRO A 360 1.51 -8.88 -2.93
N PHE A 361 0.23 -9.09 -3.23
CA PHE A 361 -0.90 -8.49 -2.52
C PHE A 361 -2.15 -9.38 -2.63
N ILE A 362 -3.18 -9.11 -1.85
CA ILE A 362 -4.48 -9.79 -1.95
C ILE A 362 -5.48 -8.91 -2.70
N GLY A 363 -5.60 -7.67 -2.28
CA GLY A 363 -6.45 -6.65 -2.90
C GLY A 363 -5.85 -5.26 -2.78
N ASN A 364 -6.41 -4.31 -3.50
CA ASN A 364 -6.03 -2.90 -3.48
C ASN A 364 -7.27 -2.01 -3.70
N HIS A 365 -7.08 -0.72 -3.91
CA HIS A 365 -8.15 0.26 -4.12
C HIS A 365 -8.98 0.08 -5.42
N ASP A 366 -8.51 -0.75 -6.35
CA ASP A 366 -9.20 -1.07 -7.63
C ASP A 366 -9.83 -2.46 -7.65
N THR A 367 -9.53 -3.30 -6.67
CA THR A 367 -10.03 -4.66 -6.55
C THR A 367 -11.02 -4.81 -5.40
N ASN A 368 -11.80 -5.89 -5.39
CA ASN A 368 -12.58 -6.22 -4.20
C ASN A 368 -11.66 -6.42 -2.99
N ARG A 369 -12.10 -6.01 -1.80
CA ARG A 369 -11.33 -6.19 -0.56
C ARG A 369 -11.19 -7.66 -0.19
N GLY A 370 -10.06 -8.00 0.42
CA GLY A 370 -9.71 -9.35 0.83
C GLY A 370 -10.80 -10.05 1.65
N ALA A 371 -11.44 -9.35 2.58
CA ALA A 371 -12.53 -9.90 3.39
C ALA A 371 -13.72 -10.39 2.52
N GLY A 372 -14.12 -9.62 1.51
CA GLY A 372 -15.17 -10.00 0.57
C GLY A 372 -14.79 -11.20 -0.30
N ILE A 373 -13.57 -11.21 -0.85
CA ILE A 373 -12.99 -12.31 -1.62
C ILE A 373 -13.04 -13.64 -0.83
N LEU A 374 -12.84 -13.56 0.48
CA LEU A 374 -12.80 -14.71 1.38
C LEU A 374 -14.13 -15.00 2.09
N GLY A 375 -15.22 -14.35 1.63
CA GLY A 375 -16.58 -14.61 2.11
C GLY A 375 -16.83 -14.14 3.54
N TYR A 376 -16.07 -13.14 4.02
CA TYR A 376 -16.12 -12.62 5.39
C TYR A 376 -15.93 -13.72 6.45
N ASN A 377 -15.14 -14.73 6.13
CA ASN A 377 -14.79 -15.79 7.05
C ASN A 377 -13.44 -15.45 7.74
N GLU A 378 -13.47 -15.23 9.03
CA GLU A 378 -12.31 -14.77 9.82
C GLU A 378 -11.12 -15.73 9.69
N THR A 379 -11.35 -17.05 9.83
CA THR A 379 -10.32 -18.08 9.65
C THR A 379 -9.65 -17.97 8.29
N LYS A 380 -10.43 -17.79 7.22
CA LYS A 380 -9.91 -17.65 5.86
C LYS A 380 -9.13 -16.36 5.65
N ILE A 381 -9.58 -15.25 6.27
CA ILE A 381 -8.88 -13.96 6.20
C ILE A 381 -7.51 -14.07 6.88
N LYS A 382 -7.46 -14.62 8.09
CA LYS A 382 -6.21 -14.89 8.81
C LYS A 382 -5.28 -15.82 8.01
N ALA A 383 -5.82 -16.93 7.50
CA ALA A 383 -5.04 -17.87 6.70
C ALA A 383 -4.47 -17.24 5.42
N ALA A 384 -5.25 -16.40 4.72
CA ALA A 384 -4.77 -15.68 3.53
C ALA A 384 -3.66 -14.67 3.87
N ALA A 385 -3.80 -13.94 4.98
CA ALA A 385 -2.75 -13.06 5.50
C ALA A 385 -1.46 -13.83 5.80
N GLY A 386 -1.57 -15.01 6.40
CA GLY A 386 -0.42 -15.91 6.65
C GLY A 386 0.29 -16.32 5.36
N LEU A 387 -0.46 -16.68 4.30
CA LEU A 387 0.16 -16.95 2.99
C LEU A 387 0.87 -15.72 2.43
N LEU A 388 0.20 -14.56 2.39
CA LEU A 388 0.79 -13.32 1.87
C LEU A 388 2.09 -12.96 2.60
N LEU A 389 2.06 -12.95 3.93
CA LEU A 389 3.17 -12.46 4.75
C LEU A 389 4.32 -13.47 4.90
N THR A 390 4.17 -14.69 4.40
CA THR A 390 5.25 -15.69 4.30
C THR A 390 5.90 -15.74 2.91
N MET A 391 5.40 -15.00 1.94
CA MET A 391 6.00 -14.91 0.60
C MET A 391 7.32 -14.12 0.60
N SER A 392 8.14 -14.34 -0.42
CA SER A 392 9.29 -13.48 -0.76
C SER A 392 8.85 -12.09 -1.22
N GLY A 393 9.80 -11.18 -1.24
CA GLY A 393 9.61 -9.83 -1.77
C GLY A 393 9.04 -8.85 -0.76
N SER A 394 8.32 -7.87 -1.27
CA SER A 394 7.72 -6.76 -0.52
C SER A 394 6.19 -6.84 -0.62
N PRO A 395 5.50 -7.46 0.34
CA PRO A 395 4.04 -7.54 0.33
C PRO A 395 3.41 -6.17 0.53
N PHE A 396 2.28 -5.95 -0.17
CA PHE A 396 1.44 -4.79 -0.02
C PHE A 396 0.12 -5.18 0.64
N VAL A 397 -0.22 -4.52 1.74
CA VAL A 397 -1.48 -4.68 2.46
C VAL A 397 -2.29 -3.40 2.30
N TYR A 398 -3.51 -3.50 1.82
CA TYR A 398 -4.39 -2.36 1.66
C TYR A 398 -5.02 -2.00 3.00
N TYR A 399 -5.02 -0.71 3.38
CA TYR A 399 -5.58 -0.27 4.66
C TYR A 399 -6.97 -0.86 4.93
N GLY A 400 -7.18 -1.32 6.13
CA GLY A 400 -8.42 -1.96 6.56
C GLY A 400 -8.51 -3.46 6.24
N ASP A 401 -7.63 -4.05 5.42
CA ASP A 401 -7.60 -5.50 5.23
C ASP A 401 -7.25 -6.22 6.53
N GLU A 402 -6.41 -5.59 7.38
CA GLU A 402 -6.00 -6.10 8.70
C GLU A 402 -7.12 -6.08 9.75
N ILE A 403 -8.22 -5.38 9.49
CA ILE A 403 -9.43 -5.43 10.33
C ILE A 403 -10.62 -6.12 9.63
N GLY A 404 -10.39 -6.67 8.43
CA GLY A 404 -11.45 -7.30 7.64
C GLY A 404 -12.49 -6.31 7.09
N LEU A 405 -12.08 -5.08 6.76
CA LEU A 405 -12.96 -4.03 6.24
C LEU A 405 -13.70 -4.49 4.98
N SER A 406 -15.00 -4.16 4.92
CA SER A 406 -15.86 -4.51 3.80
C SER A 406 -15.70 -3.54 2.63
N GLY A 407 -15.94 -4.02 1.40
CA GLY A 407 -16.00 -3.21 0.20
C GLY A 407 -15.85 -4.01 -1.09
N SER A 408 -16.85 -3.93 -1.96
CA SER A 408 -16.88 -4.66 -3.23
C SER A 408 -17.78 -3.97 -4.26
N GLY A 409 -17.67 -4.39 -5.51
CA GLY A 409 -18.47 -3.88 -6.62
C GLY A 409 -17.94 -2.55 -7.16
N ARG A 410 -18.62 -1.45 -6.87
CA ARG A 410 -18.20 -0.11 -7.30
C ARG A 410 -16.88 0.31 -6.66
N ASP A 411 -16.10 1.13 -7.35
CA ASP A 411 -14.79 1.59 -6.85
C ASP A 411 -14.90 2.36 -5.54
N GLU A 412 -15.95 3.17 -5.39
CA GLU A 412 -16.22 3.92 -4.17
C GLU A 412 -16.36 3.00 -2.95
N ASN A 413 -17.01 1.85 -3.12
CA ASN A 413 -17.19 0.88 -2.04
C ASN A 413 -15.88 0.24 -1.58
N LYS A 414 -14.95 -0.01 -2.53
CA LYS A 414 -13.63 -0.58 -2.24
C LYS A 414 -12.76 0.36 -1.41
N ARG A 415 -13.06 1.67 -1.46
CA ARG A 415 -12.34 2.77 -0.82
C ARG A 415 -13.07 3.29 0.42
N ALA A 416 -13.79 2.39 1.11
CA ALA A 416 -14.56 2.70 2.32
C ALA A 416 -13.68 3.26 3.45
N PRO A 417 -14.24 4.10 4.35
CA PRO A 417 -13.53 4.69 5.49
C PRO A 417 -12.89 3.67 6.41
N MET A 418 -11.69 3.97 6.90
CA MET A 418 -11.06 3.24 8.00
C MET A 418 -11.83 3.48 9.29
N ILE A 419 -11.98 2.46 10.12
CA ILE A 419 -12.73 2.54 11.38
C ILE A 419 -11.75 2.36 12.53
N TRP A 420 -11.43 3.46 13.20
CA TRP A 420 -10.42 3.49 14.25
C TRP A 420 -10.93 3.05 15.60
N ASP A 421 -12.13 3.53 15.96
CA ASP A 421 -12.80 3.26 17.23
C ASP A 421 -14.33 3.40 17.10
N SER A 422 -15.04 3.08 18.17
CA SER A 422 -16.50 3.19 18.24
C SER A 422 -17.03 4.63 18.40
N GLU A 423 -16.13 5.59 18.69
CA GLU A 423 -16.47 7.00 18.88
C GLU A 423 -16.40 7.78 17.56
N GLY A 424 -15.79 7.20 16.52
CA GLY A 424 -15.62 7.81 15.22
C GLY A 424 -14.46 8.79 15.14
N THR A 425 -13.43 8.61 15.95
CA THR A 425 -12.22 9.47 15.92
C THR A 425 -11.52 9.35 14.56
N GLY A 426 -11.39 10.45 13.83
CA GLY A 426 -10.75 10.48 12.51
C GLY A 426 -11.55 9.76 11.41
N LEU A 427 -12.84 9.48 11.63
CA LEU A 427 -13.71 8.85 10.65
C LEU A 427 -14.02 9.82 9.51
N THR A 428 -13.83 9.38 8.27
CA THR A 428 -14.17 10.14 7.07
C THR A 428 -15.59 9.82 6.60
N TYR A 429 -16.13 10.65 5.70
CA TYR A 429 -17.42 10.34 5.04
C TYR A 429 -17.29 9.26 3.96
N GLY A 430 -16.05 8.96 3.54
CA GLY A 430 -15.77 8.10 2.39
C GLY A 430 -16.03 8.77 1.04
N PRO A 431 -15.78 8.05 -0.07
CA PRO A 431 -15.99 8.56 -1.41
C PRO A 431 -17.41 9.05 -1.68
N PRO A 432 -17.60 10.07 -2.54
CA PRO A 432 -18.92 10.46 -3.04
C PRO A 432 -19.61 9.25 -3.68
N ASP A 433 -20.93 9.13 -3.50
CA ASP A 433 -21.75 8.04 -4.05
C ASP A 433 -21.38 6.61 -3.57
N MET A 434 -20.57 6.49 -2.52
CA MET A 434 -20.32 5.21 -1.88
C MET A 434 -21.63 4.65 -1.31
N GLU A 435 -21.91 3.39 -1.59
CA GLU A 435 -23.01 2.68 -0.98
C GLU A 435 -22.66 2.34 0.47
N ARG A 436 -23.65 2.33 1.36
CA ARG A 436 -23.43 1.93 2.75
C ARG A 436 -22.85 0.52 2.82
N GLN A 437 -21.64 0.40 3.35
CA GLN A 437 -20.99 -0.87 3.62
C GLN A 437 -21.36 -1.36 5.04
N GLU A 438 -21.70 -2.64 5.16
CA GLU A 438 -21.87 -3.29 6.45
C GLU A 438 -20.54 -3.91 6.86
N ASN A 439 -19.92 -3.34 7.89
CA ASN A 439 -18.71 -3.93 8.46
C ASN A 439 -19.09 -5.13 9.33
N ARG A 440 -18.42 -6.26 9.08
CA ARG A 440 -18.71 -7.53 9.75
C ARG A 440 -17.78 -7.80 10.93
N PHE A 441 -16.72 -7.01 11.04
CA PHE A 441 -15.71 -7.10 12.08
C PHE A 441 -15.63 -5.77 12.82
N ALA A 442 -15.05 -5.80 14.02
CA ALA A 442 -14.91 -4.63 14.87
C ALA A 442 -13.88 -3.63 14.35
N ASP A 443 -13.88 -2.44 14.92
CA ASP A 443 -12.90 -1.38 14.69
C ASP A 443 -11.49 -1.75 15.19
N VAL A 444 -10.50 -0.88 14.84
CA VAL A 444 -9.09 -1.06 15.21
C VAL A 444 -8.91 -1.21 16.71
N GLN A 445 -9.48 -0.30 17.52
CA GLN A 445 -9.29 -0.30 18.97
C GLN A 445 -9.82 -1.56 19.63
N THR A 446 -10.99 -2.02 19.20
CA THR A 446 -11.61 -3.26 19.70
C THR A 446 -10.76 -4.47 19.31
N GLN A 447 -10.28 -4.54 18.06
CA GLN A 447 -9.46 -5.65 17.60
C GLN A 447 -8.06 -5.67 18.22
N LEU A 448 -7.46 -4.51 18.55
CA LEU A 448 -6.19 -4.45 19.28
C LEU A 448 -6.31 -5.09 20.68
N ALA A 449 -7.48 -5.00 21.31
CA ALA A 449 -7.74 -5.57 22.63
C ALA A 449 -8.07 -7.08 22.60
N ASP A 450 -8.36 -7.64 21.43
CA ASP A 450 -8.69 -9.06 21.25
C ASP A 450 -7.52 -9.82 20.63
N GLU A 451 -6.83 -10.62 21.43
CA GLU A 451 -5.68 -11.44 20.98
C GLU A 451 -6.03 -12.36 19.80
N ASN A 452 -7.29 -12.74 19.67
CA ASN A 452 -7.75 -13.63 18.60
C ASN A 452 -8.24 -12.89 17.35
N SER A 453 -8.16 -11.56 17.30
CA SER A 453 -8.63 -10.75 16.19
C SER A 453 -7.83 -10.98 14.88
N ILE A 454 -8.41 -10.54 13.75
CA ILE A 454 -7.72 -10.48 12.46
C ILE A 454 -6.50 -9.57 12.58
N LEU A 455 -6.65 -8.40 13.20
CA LEU A 455 -5.59 -7.41 13.37
C LEU A 455 -4.38 -7.99 14.10
N ASN A 456 -4.59 -8.65 15.24
CA ASN A 456 -3.51 -9.24 16.00
C ASN A 456 -2.86 -10.44 15.28
N TYR A 457 -3.58 -11.14 14.41
CA TYR A 457 -2.98 -12.14 13.52
C TYR A 457 -2.03 -11.48 12.51
N TYR A 458 -2.44 -10.39 11.84
CA TYR A 458 -1.55 -9.62 10.94
C TYR A 458 -0.32 -9.10 11.69
N LYS A 459 -0.51 -8.57 12.90
CA LYS A 459 0.58 -8.04 13.74
C LYS A 459 1.61 -9.14 14.07
N ARG A 460 1.15 -10.34 14.47
CA ARG A 460 2.03 -11.50 14.71
C ARG A 460 2.78 -11.91 13.44
N ALA A 461 2.09 -11.99 12.31
CA ALA A 461 2.70 -12.40 11.05
C ALA A 461 3.78 -11.41 10.57
N LEU A 462 3.50 -10.11 10.65
CA LEU A 462 4.47 -9.05 10.35
C LEU A 462 5.65 -9.06 11.34
N ARG A 463 5.40 -9.30 12.62
CA ARG A 463 6.43 -9.44 13.64
C ARG A 463 7.40 -10.58 13.30
N ILE A 464 6.90 -11.79 13.05
CA ILE A 464 7.72 -12.95 12.68
C ILE A 464 8.52 -12.67 11.40
N ARG A 465 7.90 -11.99 10.42
CA ARG A 465 8.57 -11.60 9.19
C ARG A 465 9.73 -10.63 9.43
N ASN A 466 9.54 -9.63 10.30
CA ASN A 466 10.57 -8.63 10.66
C ASN A 466 11.68 -9.20 11.54
N GLU A 467 11.43 -10.27 12.27
CA GLU A 467 12.45 -11.01 13.03
C GLU A 467 13.32 -11.90 12.15
N ASN A 468 12.82 -12.31 10.97
CA ASN A 468 13.43 -13.32 10.12
C ASN A 468 13.59 -12.83 8.67
N PRO A 469 14.69 -12.11 8.34
CA PRO A 469 14.95 -11.59 6.99
C PRO A 469 14.90 -12.64 5.88
N CYS A 470 15.19 -13.90 6.20
CA CYS A 470 15.08 -15.02 5.28
C CYS A 470 13.69 -15.10 4.61
N ILE A 471 12.61 -14.71 5.31
CA ILE A 471 11.25 -14.79 4.76
C ILE A 471 11.10 -13.86 3.54
N ALA A 472 11.63 -12.66 3.62
CA ALA A 472 11.51 -11.66 2.55
C ALA A 472 12.53 -11.87 1.43
N ARG A 473 13.79 -12.19 1.78
CA ARG A 473 14.97 -12.13 0.90
C ARG A 473 15.49 -13.49 0.46
N GLY A 474 15.12 -14.56 1.19
CA GLY A 474 15.67 -15.89 0.95
C GLY A 474 15.23 -16.50 -0.37
N THR A 475 16.07 -17.38 -0.91
CA THR A 475 15.69 -18.31 -1.96
C THR A 475 14.79 -19.40 -1.39
N THR A 476 13.81 -19.86 -2.17
CA THR A 476 12.83 -20.87 -1.76
C THR A 476 13.17 -22.25 -2.29
N GLU A 477 13.26 -23.23 -1.38
CA GLU A 477 13.30 -24.65 -1.68
C GLU A 477 12.02 -25.32 -1.14
N VAL A 478 11.27 -26.03 -2.00
CA VAL A 478 10.13 -26.83 -1.54
C VAL A 478 10.62 -28.14 -0.97
N LEU A 479 10.26 -28.41 0.29
CA LEU A 479 10.62 -29.65 0.98
C LEU A 479 9.52 -30.72 0.78
N THR A 480 9.92 -31.98 0.81
CA THR A 480 8.98 -33.10 0.69
C THR A 480 8.28 -33.35 2.02
N VAL A 481 6.95 -33.25 2.00
CA VAL A 481 6.06 -33.61 3.10
C VAL A 481 4.83 -34.36 2.56
N PRO A 482 4.22 -35.28 3.32
CA PRO A 482 3.03 -36.00 2.87
C PRO A 482 1.78 -35.10 2.82
N GLY A 483 0.79 -35.51 2.02
CA GLY A 483 -0.51 -34.82 1.91
C GLY A 483 -0.49 -33.64 0.93
N GLN A 484 -1.69 -33.16 0.56
CA GLN A 484 -1.87 -31.98 -0.33
C GLN A 484 -2.10 -30.68 0.46
N ASP A 485 -2.62 -30.81 1.68
CA ASP A 485 -2.97 -29.68 2.56
C ASP A 485 -1.80 -29.30 3.49
N ILE A 486 -0.67 -29.99 3.36
CA ILE A 486 0.59 -29.72 4.05
C ILE A 486 1.62 -29.28 3.01
N ALA A 487 2.37 -28.24 3.30
CA ALA A 487 3.55 -27.84 2.53
C ALA A 487 4.68 -27.43 3.49
N ALA A 488 5.91 -27.58 3.03
CA ALA A 488 7.07 -27.04 3.73
C ALA A 488 8.02 -26.39 2.72
N VAL A 489 8.55 -25.23 3.07
CA VAL A 489 9.55 -24.52 2.29
C VAL A 489 10.71 -24.12 3.17
N ARG A 490 11.93 -24.22 2.66
CA ARG A 490 13.13 -23.63 3.27
C ARG A 490 13.41 -22.30 2.60
N ARG A 491 13.65 -21.28 3.41
CA ARG A 491 14.09 -19.96 2.97
C ARG A 491 15.51 -19.73 3.43
N THR A 492 16.43 -19.45 2.52
CA THR A 492 17.86 -19.26 2.83
C THR A 492 18.34 -17.90 2.38
N PHE A 493 18.92 -17.15 3.29
CA PHE A 493 19.47 -15.80 3.05
C PHE A 493 20.69 -15.56 3.94
N ASP A 494 21.80 -15.12 3.36
CA ASP A 494 23.04 -14.70 4.06
C ASP A 494 23.60 -15.74 5.06
N GLY A 495 23.49 -17.01 4.71
CA GLY A 495 23.95 -18.13 5.56
C GLY A 495 22.92 -18.62 6.58
N ASP A 496 21.86 -17.86 6.84
CA ASP A 496 20.76 -18.26 7.70
C ASP A 496 19.67 -18.99 6.91
N SER A 497 18.91 -19.83 7.60
CA SER A 497 17.75 -20.50 7.01
C SER A 497 16.61 -20.67 7.99
N ILE A 498 15.38 -20.59 7.46
CA ILE A 498 14.15 -20.88 8.17
C ILE A 498 13.31 -21.86 7.35
N VAL A 499 12.72 -22.84 7.99
CA VAL A 499 11.74 -23.73 7.37
C VAL A 499 10.35 -23.27 7.79
N ILE A 500 9.48 -23.03 6.81
CA ILE A 500 8.10 -22.63 7.01
C ILE A 500 7.23 -23.82 6.64
N VAL A 501 6.47 -24.31 7.60
CA VAL A 501 5.57 -25.45 7.42
C VAL A 501 4.13 -24.98 7.53
N TYR A 502 3.30 -25.36 6.58
CA TYR A 502 1.90 -24.96 6.48
C TYR A 502 1.00 -26.17 6.68
N ASN A 503 0.04 -26.08 7.59
CA ASN A 503 -1.14 -26.93 7.63
C ASN A 503 -2.36 -26.12 7.18
N TYR A 504 -2.86 -26.38 5.98
CA TYR A 504 -4.02 -25.69 5.41
C TYR A 504 -5.22 -26.64 5.24
N SER A 505 -5.31 -27.62 6.14
CA SER A 505 -6.50 -28.45 6.33
C SER A 505 -7.37 -27.88 7.45
N ASP A 506 -8.60 -28.36 7.56
CA ASP A 506 -9.57 -28.06 8.63
C ASP A 506 -9.40 -28.95 9.88
N GLU A 507 -8.30 -29.70 9.96
CA GLU A 507 -7.95 -30.60 11.05
C GLU A 507 -6.53 -30.37 11.53
N SER A 508 -6.26 -30.71 12.80
CA SER A 508 -4.89 -30.81 13.32
C SER A 508 -4.14 -31.95 12.62
N LYS A 509 -2.87 -31.73 12.30
CA LYS A 509 -1.99 -32.71 11.65
C LYS A 509 -0.71 -32.91 12.44
N GLU A 510 -0.23 -34.15 12.45
CA GLU A 510 1.08 -34.52 12.95
C GLU A 510 2.02 -34.81 11.76
N ILE A 511 3.16 -34.12 11.72
CA ILE A 511 4.15 -34.22 10.65
C ILE A 511 5.43 -34.82 11.25
N THR A 512 5.73 -36.03 10.87
CA THR A 512 6.92 -36.79 11.31
C THR A 512 7.94 -36.96 10.18
N GLU A 513 7.50 -36.81 8.93
CA GLU A 513 8.30 -37.01 7.73
C GLU A 513 8.79 -35.65 7.18
N LEU A 514 9.66 -34.99 7.93
CA LEU A 514 10.36 -33.78 7.48
C LEU A 514 11.85 -33.95 7.82
N ASP A 515 12.70 -33.88 6.81
CA ASP A 515 14.14 -34.08 6.95
C ASP A 515 14.76 -33.12 7.97
N GLY A 516 15.49 -33.69 8.94
CA GLY A 516 16.16 -32.92 9.98
C GLY A 516 15.26 -32.42 11.11
N LEU A 517 13.98 -32.80 11.17
CA LEU A 517 13.02 -32.31 12.17
C LEU A 517 13.49 -32.48 13.62
N SER A 518 14.19 -33.58 13.94
CA SER A 518 14.74 -33.85 15.29
C SER A 518 15.81 -32.85 15.75
N GLU A 519 16.45 -32.16 14.80
CA GLU A 519 17.49 -31.16 15.05
C GLU A 519 16.94 -29.72 14.98
N MET A 520 15.64 -29.56 14.85
CA MET A 520 14.96 -28.27 14.72
C MET A 520 14.33 -27.84 16.05
N GLN A 521 14.02 -26.54 16.10
CA GLN A 521 13.26 -25.90 17.17
C GLN A 521 12.24 -24.93 16.58
N ILE A 522 11.14 -24.69 17.31
CA ILE A 522 10.14 -23.70 16.92
C ILE A 522 10.74 -22.31 17.12
N ARG A 523 10.76 -21.51 16.06
CA ARG A 523 11.12 -20.09 16.05
C ARG A 523 9.91 -19.21 16.27
N GLY A 524 8.74 -19.65 15.81
CA GLY A 524 7.45 -18.97 15.95
C GLY A 524 6.36 -19.77 15.25
N TYR A 525 5.11 -19.33 15.44
CA TYR A 525 3.99 -19.92 14.72
C TYR A 525 2.81 -18.94 14.59
N LEU A 526 1.93 -19.21 13.64
CA LEU A 526 0.66 -18.55 13.43
C LEU A 526 -0.47 -19.58 13.50
N THR A 527 -1.46 -19.34 14.33
CA THR A 527 -2.70 -20.11 14.44
C THR A 527 -3.88 -19.18 14.23
N VAL A 528 -4.93 -19.66 13.59
CA VAL A 528 -6.15 -18.86 13.37
C VAL A 528 -6.97 -18.70 14.66
N ASP A 529 -6.80 -19.60 15.62
CA ASP A 529 -7.25 -19.45 17.00
C ASP A 529 -6.01 -19.24 17.88
N SER A 530 -5.92 -18.12 18.57
CA SER A 530 -4.77 -17.76 19.42
C SER A 530 -4.60 -18.67 20.65
N ALA A 531 -5.63 -19.43 21.04
CA ALA A 531 -5.56 -20.42 22.11
C ALA A 531 -4.86 -21.72 21.67
N GLU A 532 -4.71 -21.97 20.38
CA GLU A 532 -4.06 -23.15 19.85
C GLU A 532 -2.54 -22.96 19.74
N GLU A 533 -1.80 -24.05 19.89
CA GLU A 533 -0.33 -24.05 19.84
C GLU A 533 0.20 -25.06 18.83
N VAL A 534 1.32 -24.71 18.19
CA VAL A 534 2.16 -25.66 17.44
C VAL A 534 3.13 -26.31 18.41
N LEU A 535 3.21 -27.64 18.40
CA LEU A 535 4.09 -28.42 19.29
C LEU A 535 5.12 -29.21 18.48
N LEU A 536 6.34 -29.31 19.02
CA LEU A 536 7.43 -30.11 18.47
C LEU A 536 7.90 -31.08 19.53
N ASP A 537 7.38 -32.32 19.51
CA ASP A 537 7.71 -33.40 20.44
C ASP A 537 7.74 -34.74 19.68
N GLY A 538 8.90 -35.10 19.14
CA GLY A 538 9.05 -36.28 18.28
C GLY A 538 8.44 -36.16 16.89
N GLY A 539 7.49 -35.25 16.72
CA GLY A 539 6.83 -34.83 15.48
C GLY A 539 6.36 -33.39 15.63
N LEU A 540 6.00 -32.74 14.53
CA LEU A 540 5.44 -31.40 14.52
C LEU A 540 3.90 -31.49 14.48
N THR A 541 3.25 -31.18 15.59
CA THR A 541 1.78 -31.12 15.68
C THR A 541 1.31 -29.71 15.36
N MET A 542 0.49 -29.60 14.33
CA MET A 542 0.03 -28.34 13.78
C MET A 542 -1.50 -28.27 13.80
N PRO A 543 -2.11 -27.30 14.50
CA PRO A 543 -3.54 -27.01 14.42
C PRO A 543 -4.03 -26.76 12.99
N ALA A 544 -5.35 -26.78 12.80
CA ALA A 544 -5.96 -26.41 11.53
C ALA A 544 -5.55 -24.99 11.11
N TYR A 545 -5.31 -24.76 9.83
CA TYR A 545 -4.94 -23.44 9.27
C TYR A 545 -3.79 -22.75 10.02
N SER A 546 -2.74 -23.49 10.32
CA SER A 546 -1.57 -22.96 11.04
C SER A 546 -0.31 -22.95 10.20
N ILE A 547 0.65 -22.11 10.61
CA ILE A 547 1.98 -22.00 10.01
C ILE A 547 3.01 -22.10 11.13
N ALA A 548 3.99 -22.98 10.97
CA ALA A 548 5.13 -23.11 11.86
C ALA A 548 6.40 -22.54 11.19
N PHE A 549 7.17 -21.82 11.96
CA PHE A 549 8.51 -21.35 11.60
C PHE A 549 9.52 -22.07 12.45
N ILE A 550 10.39 -22.87 11.83
CA ILE A 550 11.36 -23.72 12.52
C ILE A 550 12.78 -23.49 12.00
N THR A 551 13.74 -23.56 12.88
CA THR A 551 15.17 -23.37 12.58
C THR A 551 15.98 -24.52 13.17
N GLY A 552 17.23 -24.67 12.72
CA GLY A 552 18.18 -25.55 13.40
C GLY A 552 18.37 -25.14 14.87
N LYS A 553 18.69 -26.15 15.72
CA LYS A 553 19.00 -25.92 17.14
C LYS A 553 20.33 -25.22 17.31
#